data_cb0ee0f72c42f4dc3aacb06b18a4f908
#
_entry.id   cb0ee0f72c42f4dc3aacb06b18a4f908
#
_cell.length_a   1.000
_cell.length_b   1.000
_cell.length_c   1.000
_cell.angle_alpha   90.00
_cell.angle_beta   90.00
_cell.angle_gamma   90.00
#
_symmetry.space_group_name_H-M   'P 1'
#
loop_
_entity.id
_entity.type
_entity.pdbx_description
1 polymer ?
#
loop_
_entity_poly.entity_id
_entity_poly.type
_entity_poly.pdbx_seq_one_letter_code
_entity_poly.pdbx_strand_id
1 'polypeptide(L)'
;MVENLLLEEEQKEEKKYLLNYILIMIKLKSLSKSKQFIRILKKKKLNAKYFTIYFEKNLSSVKKDDKKILNISFVMKKKIGNAVIRNRIKRKLKSAVQKILKEKQPIDLNYTYVIFGRNNVYKDKFQLVFGEANDMFKRIKQMAK
;
A
#
# COMPACT_ATOMS: atom_id res chain seq x y z
N MET A 1 -24.39 -34.63 -9.48
CA MET A 1 -23.58 -34.26 -8.29
C MET A 1 -22.21 -33.79 -8.65
N VAL A 2 -21.45 -34.51 -9.45
CA VAL A 2 -20.08 -34.13 -9.85
C VAL A 2 -20.09 -32.86 -10.72
N GLU A 3 -21.09 -32.68 -11.58
CA GLU A 3 -21.21 -31.51 -12.45
C GLU A 3 -21.44 -30.20 -11.69
N ASN A 4 -22.19 -30.22 -10.59
CA ASN A 4 -22.44 -29.05 -9.75
C ASN A 4 -21.16 -28.61 -8.99
N LEU A 5 -20.34 -29.57 -8.55
CA LEU A 5 -19.07 -29.28 -7.87
C LEU A 5 -18.05 -28.65 -8.82
N LEU A 6 -18.01 -29.13 -10.08
CA LEU A 6 -17.15 -28.57 -11.13
C LEU A 6 -17.55 -27.13 -11.49
N LEU A 7 -18.85 -26.84 -11.58
CA LEU A 7 -19.37 -25.50 -11.84
C LEU A 7 -19.04 -24.53 -10.69
N GLU A 8 -19.15 -24.99 -9.45
CA GLU A 8 -18.78 -24.18 -8.28
C GLU A 8 -17.28 -23.85 -8.24
N GLU A 9 -16.43 -24.80 -8.59
CA GLU A 9 -14.99 -24.59 -8.69
C GLU A 9 -14.63 -23.62 -9.82
N GLU A 10 -15.23 -23.75 -10.97
CA GLU A 10 -15.06 -22.84 -12.11
C GLU A 10 -15.49 -21.42 -11.74
N GLN A 11 -16.62 -21.25 -11.05
CA GLN A 11 -17.11 -19.95 -10.60
C GLN A 11 -16.16 -19.32 -9.57
N LYS A 12 -15.59 -20.12 -8.66
CA LYS A 12 -14.60 -19.64 -7.69
C LYS A 12 -13.32 -19.16 -8.39
N GLU A 13 -12.86 -19.89 -9.40
CA GLU A 13 -11.69 -19.49 -10.18
C GLU A 13 -11.95 -18.21 -10.98
N GLU A 14 -13.11 -18.09 -11.62
CA GLU A 14 -13.50 -16.86 -12.33
C GLU A 14 -13.54 -15.65 -11.40
N LYS A 15 -14.13 -15.79 -10.20
CA LYS A 15 -14.14 -14.73 -9.19
C LYS A 15 -12.74 -14.36 -8.77
N LYS A 16 -11.87 -15.34 -8.58
CA LYS A 16 -10.47 -15.14 -8.22
C LYS A 16 -9.73 -14.35 -9.31
N TYR A 17 -9.91 -14.71 -10.57
CA TYR A 17 -9.32 -13.99 -11.71
C TYR A 17 -9.83 -12.56 -11.81
N LEU A 18 -11.14 -12.34 -11.64
CA LEU A 18 -11.74 -11.01 -11.65
C LEU A 18 -11.19 -10.14 -10.53
N LEU A 19 -11.09 -10.67 -9.31
CA LEU A 19 -10.54 -9.95 -8.16
C LEU A 19 -9.06 -9.62 -8.37
N ASN A 20 -8.28 -10.57 -8.88
CA ASN A 20 -6.87 -10.33 -9.20
C ASN A 20 -6.72 -9.26 -10.28
N TYR A 21 -7.56 -9.29 -11.30
CA TYR A 21 -7.58 -8.31 -12.37
C TYR A 21 -7.91 -6.91 -11.83
N ILE A 22 -8.91 -6.79 -10.97
CA ILE A 22 -9.29 -5.53 -10.33
C ILE A 22 -8.14 -5.01 -9.46
N LEU A 23 -7.48 -5.87 -8.68
CA LEU A 23 -6.35 -5.50 -7.83
C LEU A 23 -5.12 -5.09 -8.63
N ILE A 24 -4.86 -5.75 -9.77
CA ILE A 24 -3.78 -5.39 -10.69
C ILE A 24 -4.03 -4.01 -11.30
N MET A 25 -5.29 -3.60 -11.43
CA MET A 25 -5.66 -2.30 -11.98
C MET A 25 -5.54 -1.15 -10.98
N ILE A 26 -5.32 -1.43 -9.70
CA ILE A 26 -5.07 -0.36 -8.71
C ILE A 26 -3.70 0.25 -8.96
N LYS A 27 -3.69 1.51 -9.37
CA LYS A 27 -2.47 2.25 -9.64
C LYS A 27 -2.00 3.00 -8.41
N LEU A 28 -0.70 3.00 -8.18
CA LEU A 28 -0.08 3.81 -7.16
C LEU A 28 0.20 5.20 -7.72
N LYS A 29 -0.28 6.22 -7.04
CA LYS A 29 -0.07 7.61 -7.44
C LYS A 29 0.63 8.38 -6.34
N SER A 30 1.76 9.00 -6.66
CA SER A 30 2.50 9.84 -5.72
C SER A 30 1.85 11.21 -5.58
N LEU A 31 2.05 11.84 -4.42
CA LEU A 31 1.64 13.21 -4.20
C LEU A 31 2.47 14.16 -5.06
N SER A 32 1.77 15.05 -5.78
CA SER A 32 2.42 16.02 -6.67
C SER A 32 2.55 17.40 -6.04
N LYS A 33 1.72 17.73 -5.06
CA LYS A 33 1.67 19.06 -4.46
C LYS A 33 2.38 19.12 -3.11
N SER A 34 3.34 20.05 -2.99
CA SER A 34 4.09 20.26 -1.75
C SER A 34 3.20 20.60 -0.56
N LYS A 35 2.15 21.39 -0.78
CA LYS A 35 1.21 21.79 0.27
C LYS A 35 0.48 20.58 0.86
N GLN A 36 0.06 19.65 0.03
CA GLN A 36 -0.62 18.42 0.46
C GLN A 36 0.35 17.54 1.27
N PHE A 37 1.58 17.43 0.82
CA PHE A 37 2.62 16.68 1.49
C PHE A 37 2.89 17.21 2.91
N ILE A 38 3.09 18.53 3.03
CA ILE A 38 3.33 19.19 4.32
C ILE A 38 2.12 18.99 5.26
N ARG A 39 0.92 19.11 4.72
CA ARG A 39 -0.31 18.91 5.51
C ARG A 39 -0.39 17.49 6.10
N ILE A 40 -0.09 16.47 5.32
CA ILE A 40 -0.13 15.08 5.78
C ILE A 40 0.88 14.82 6.88
N LEU A 41 2.07 15.44 6.82
CA LEU A 41 3.10 15.28 7.86
C LEU A 41 2.67 15.81 9.22
N LYS A 42 1.64 16.65 9.27
CA LYS A 42 1.06 17.17 10.52
C LYS A 42 -0.08 16.31 11.06
N LYS A 43 -0.49 15.30 10.31
CA LYS A 43 -1.60 14.42 10.69
C LYS A 43 -1.11 13.17 11.43
N LYS A 44 -1.96 12.16 11.51
CA LYS A 44 -1.65 10.93 12.22
C LYS A 44 -0.48 10.17 11.60
N LYS A 45 0.34 9.58 12.45
CA LYS A 45 1.45 8.74 12.01
C LYS A 45 1.53 7.46 12.85
N LEU A 46 2.02 6.40 12.25
CA LEU A 46 2.41 5.19 12.94
C LEU A 46 3.89 4.91 12.67
N ASN A 47 4.63 4.67 13.74
CA ASN A 47 6.03 4.29 13.66
C ASN A 47 6.15 2.78 13.66
N ALA A 48 6.93 2.26 12.73
CA ALA A 48 7.24 0.85 12.62
C ALA A 48 8.76 0.66 12.59
N LYS A 49 9.21 -0.58 12.60
CA LYS A 49 10.64 -0.90 12.55
C LYS A 49 11.29 -0.46 11.23
N TYR A 50 10.60 -0.68 10.12
CA TYR A 50 11.15 -0.47 8.78
C TYR A 50 10.77 0.87 8.17
N PHE A 51 9.70 1.50 8.67
CA PHE A 51 9.22 2.76 8.11
C PHE A 51 8.32 3.48 9.09
N THR A 52 8.09 4.76 8.82
CA THR A 52 7.05 5.56 9.45
C THR A 52 6.00 5.87 8.40
N ILE A 53 4.73 5.65 8.70
CA ILE A 53 3.63 5.92 7.78
C ILE A 53 2.76 7.06 8.32
N TYR A 54 2.57 8.07 7.48
CA TYR A 54 1.63 9.17 7.72
C TYR A 54 0.40 8.93 6.87
N PHE A 55 -0.77 9.21 7.42
CA PHE A 55 -2.01 8.98 6.69
C PHE A 55 -3.06 10.03 7.01
N GLU A 56 -3.88 10.33 6.01
CA GLU A 56 -4.97 11.29 6.09
C GLU A 56 -6.13 10.82 5.23
N LYS A 57 -7.35 10.98 5.74
CA LYS A 57 -8.54 10.69 4.94
C LYS A 57 -8.69 11.71 3.81
N ASN A 58 -8.99 11.23 2.61
CA ASN A 58 -9.21 12.08 1.44
C ASN A 58 -10.44 12.98 1.67
N LEU A 59 -10.27 14.28 1.40
CA LEU A 59 -11.32 15.28 1.63
C LEU A 59 -12.33 15.37 0.49
N SER A 60 -11.92 14.99 -0.72
CA SER A 60 -12.79 15.04 -1.89
C SER A 60 -13.60 13.76 -2.01
N SER A 61 -14.89 13.91 -2.36
CA SER A 61 -15.67 12.75 -2.79
C SER A 61 -14.95 12.07 -3.94
N VAL A 62 -14.58 10.83 -3.74
CA VAL A 62 -13.86 10.04 -4.74
C VAL A 62 -14.78 9.87 -5.95
N LYS A 63 -14.40 10.42 -7.10
CA LYS A 63 -15.07 10.14 -8.36
C LYS A 63 -15.02 8.65 -8.61
N LYS A 64 -16.05 8.07 -9.24
CA LYS A 64 -16.11 6.62 -9.48
C LYS A 64 -14.84 6.04 -10.13
N ASP A 65 -14.15 6.85 -10.93
CA ASP A 65 -12.92 6.47 -11.62
C ASP A 65 -11.70 6.44 -10.68
N ASP A 66 -11.74 7.19 -9.56
CA ASP A 66 -10.63 7.30 -8.61
C ASP A 66 -10.55 6.11 -7.63
N LYS A 67 -11.55 5.22 -7.63
CA LYS A 67 -11.57 4.03 -6.78
C LYS A 67 -10.44 3.04 -7.06
N LYS A 68 -9.76 3.20 -8.20
CA LYS A 68 -8.67 2.33 -8.66
C LYS A 68 -7.29 2.96 -8.41
N ILE A 69 -7.22 4.03 -7.64
CA ILE A 69 -5.98 4.75 -7.37
C ILE A 69 -5.70 4.74 -5.87
N LEU A 70 -4.52 4.29 -5.51
CA LEU A 70 -3.99 4.41 -4.16
C LEU A 70 -3.00 5.57 -4.13
N ASN A 71 -3.34 6.62 -3.40
CA ASN A 71 -2.46 7.76 -3.21
C ASN A 71 -1.43 7.43 -2.14
N ILE A 72 -0.21 7.17 -2.57
CA ILE A 72 0.88 6.79 -1.68
C ILE A 72 2.21 7.33 -2.20
N SER A 73 3.01 7.91 -1.32
CA SER A 73 4.34 8.40 -1.63
C SER A 73 5.37 7.71 -0.76
N PHE A 74 6.49 7.36 -1.36
CA PHE A 74 7.62 6.75 -0.67
C PHE A 74 8.76 7.77 -0.61
N VAL A 75 9.18 8.13 0.60
CA VAL A 75 10.21 9.14 0.82
C VAL A 75 11.41 8.50 1.51
N MET A 76 12.59 8.74 0.95
CA MET A 76 13.86 8.29 1.50
C MET A 76 14.72 9.52 1.78
N LYS A 77 15.06 9.75 3.03
CA LYS A 77 15.94 10.87 3.42
C LYS A 77 17.34 10.65 2.85
N LYS A 78 18.01 11.75 2.43
CA LYS A 78 19.36 11.69 1.84
C LYS A 78 20.38 11.01 2.75
N LYS A 79 20.26 11.16 4.07
CA LYS A 79 21.17 10.55 5.06
C LYS A 79 21.14 9.01 5.08
N ILE A 80 20.12 8.39 4.47
CA ILE A 80 19.98 6.93 4.41
C ILE A 80 21.09 6.30 3.56
N GLY A 81 21.51 6.99 2.49
CA GLY A 81 22.54 6.51 1.59
C GLY A 81 22.47 7.19 0.23
N ASN A 82 23.23 6.66 -0.73
CA ASN A 82 23.23 7.17 -2.08
C ASN A 82 21.91 6.83 -2.83
N ALA A 83 21.77 7.35 -4.05
CA ALA A 83 20.57 7.16 -4.85
C ALA A 83 20.26 5.69 -5.13
N VAL A 84 21.27 4.86 -5.30
CA VAL A 84 21.10 3.42 -5.57
C VAL A 84 20.44 2.73 -4.36
N ILE A 85 20.94 3.00 -3.15
CA ILE A 85 20.40 2.42 -1.91
C ILE A 85 18.98 2.92 -1.69
N ARG A 86 18.74 4.22 -1.84
CA ARG A 86 17.41 4.81 -1.67
C ARG A 86 16.39 4.21 -2.65
N ASN A 87 16.79 4.02 -3.90
CA ASN A 87 15.93 3.42 -4.92
C ASN A 87 15.59 1.96 -4.62
N ARG A 88 16.54 1.19 -4.10
CA ARG A 88 16.31 -0.20 -3.68
C ARG A 88 15.32 -0.29 -2.53
N ILE A 89 15.44 0.59 -1.55
CA ILE A 89 14.50 0.66 -0.42
C ILE A 89 13.10 1.01 -0.94
N LYS A 90 13.00 2.02 -1.79
CA LYS A 90 11.73 2.45 -2.40
C LYS A 90 11.06 1.32 -3.16
N ARG A 91 11.81 0.61 -4.00
CA ARG A 91 11.30 -0.53 -4.78
C ARG A 91 10.80 -1.65 -3.87
N LYS A 92 11.52 -1.93 -2.79
CA LYS A 92 11.17 -2.98 -1.84
C LYS A 92 9.87 -2.65 -1.10
N LEU A 93 9.72 -1.42 -0.63
CA LEU A 93 8.49 -0.94 0.01
C LEU A 93 7.33 -0.92 -0.97
N LYS A 94 7.55 -0.45 -2.19
CA LYS A 94 6.53 -0.44 -3.24
C LYS A 94 6.06 -1.86 -3.58
N SER A 95 7.00 -2.80 -3.69
CA SER A 95 6.68 -4.22 -3.94
C SER A 95 5.87 -4.83 -2.80
N ALA A 96 6.17 -4.46 -1.56
CA ALA A 96 5.41 -4.92 -0.39
C ALA A 96 3.96 -4.42 -0.46
N VAL A 97 3.75 -3.15 -0.79
CA VAL A 97 2.41 -2.57 -0.94
C VAL A 97 1.65 -3.24 -2.08
N GLN A 98 2.30 -3.45 -3.21
CA GLN A 98 1.69 -4.12 -4.36
C GLN A 98 1.28 -5.56 -4.03
N LYS A 99 2.11 -6.27 -3.26
CA LYS A 99 1.78 -7.63 -2.82
C LYS A 99 0.60 -7.65 -1.86
N ILE A 100 0.51 -6.68 -0.94
CA ILE A 100 -0.64 -6.54 -0.04
C ILE A 100 -1.93 -6.36 -0.85
N LEU A 101 -1.89 -5.51 -1.87
CA LEU A 101 -3.03 -5.29 -2.75
C LEU A 101 -3.43 -6.56 -3.50
N LYS A 102 -2.45 -7.33 -4.00
CA LYS A 102 -2.70 -8.59 -4.71
C LYS A 102 -3.32 -9.66 -3.81
N GLU A 103 -2.93 -9.71 -2.55
CA GLU A 103 -3.43 -10.70 -1.58
C GLU A 103 -4.75 -10.29 -0.94
N LYS A 104 -5.42 -9.26 -1.45
CA LYS A 104 -6.70 -8.77 -0.96
C LYS A 104 -6.66 -8.31 0.50
N GLN A 105 -5.49 -7.97 0.98
CA GLN A 105 -5.35 -7.42 2.32
C GLN A 105 -5.92 -6.00 2.37
N PRO A 106 -6.49 -5.59 3.51
CA PRO A 106 -7.21 -4.33 3.57
C PRO A 106 -6.28 -3.12 3.57
N ILE A 107 -6.20 -2.45 2.42
CA ILE A 107 -5.68 -1.09 2.33
C ILE A 107 -6.86 -0.18 2.00
N ASP A 108 -7.09 0.83 2.82
CA ASP A 108 -8.19 1.76 2.59
C ASP A 108 -7.79 2.77 1.52
N LEU A 109 -8.46 2.72 0.37
CA LEU A 109 -8.20 3.62 -0.75
C LEU A 109 -8.71 5.04 -0.52
N ASN A 110 -9.51 5.25 0.53
CA ASN A 110 -10.02 6.57 0.90
C ASN A 110 -9.00 7.42 1.66
N TYR A 111 -7.82 6.87 1.92
CA TYR A 111 -6.74 7.56 2.61
C TYR A 111 -5.60 7.84 1.66
N THR A 112 -4.86 8.90 1.96
CA THR A 112 -3.57 9.19 1.34
C THR A 112 -2.47 8.86 2.33
N TYR A 113 -1.42 8.18 1.85
CA TYR A 113 -0.33 7.69 2.68
C TYR A 113 1.00 8.27 2.25
N VAL A 114 1.86 8.57 3.23
CA VAL A 114 3.27 8.91 2.98
C VAL A 114 4.12 8.00 3.85
N ILE A 115 4.99 7.24 3.21
CA ILE A 115 5.87 6.27 3.87
C ILE A 115 7.32 6.77 3.82
N PHE A 116 7.92 6.93 5.01
CA PHE A 116 9.35 7.23 5.15
C PHE A 116 10.10 5.94 5.46
N GLY A 117 10.86 5.45 4.49
CA GLY A 117 11.65 4.24 4.65
C GLY A 117 12.88 4.43 5.52
N ARG A 118 13.33 3.35 6.15
CA ARG A 118 14.53 3.32 7.00
C ARG A 118 15.60 2.42 6.39
N ASN A 119 16.84 2.57 6.87
CA ASN A 119 17.99 1.81 6.38
C ASN A 119 17.83 0.29 6.45
N ASN A 120 17.16 -0.20 7.49
CA ASN A 120 17.00 -1.64 7.71
C ASN A 120 16.17 -2.33 6.65
N VAL A 121 15.37 -1.59 5.89
CA VAL A 121 14.65 -2.16 4.72
C VAL A 121 15.62 -2.72 3.69
N TYR A 122 16.77 -2.06 3.52
CA TYR A 122 17.80 -2.50 2.58
C TYR A 122 18.43 -3.84 2.99
N LYS A 123 18.67 -4.02 4.30
CA LYS A 123 19.41 -5.17 4.83
C LYS A 123 18.54 -6.39 5.11
N ASP A 124 17.31 -6.18 5.55
CA ASP A 124 16.45 -7.28 6.03
C ASP A 124 15.67 -7.94 4.88
N LYS A 125 15.20 -9.14 5.14
CA LYS A 125 14.46 -9.93 4.14
C LYS A 125 13.12 -9.26 3.80
N PHE A 126 12.73 -9.37 2.54
CA PHE A 126 11.48 -8.81 2.02
C PHE A 126 10.26 -9.27 2.82
N GLN A 127 10.22 -10.54 3.24
CA GLN A 127 9.09 -11.09 4.00
C GLN A 127 8.85 -10.37 5.32
N LEU A 128 9.91 -9.92 5.98
CA LEU A 128 9.82 -9.15 7.24
C LEU A 128 9.23 -7.77 6.99
N VAL A 129 9.68 -7.11 5.94
CA VAL A 129 9.16 -5.80 5.54
C VAL A 129 7.70 -5.90 5.13
N PHE A 130 7.36 -6.91 4.34
CA PHE A 130 5.98 -7.17 3.91
C PHE A 130 5.06 -7.42 5.10
N GLY A 131 5.47 -8.27 6.04
CA GLY A 131 4.66 -8.58 7.23
C GLY A 131 4.36 -7.36 8.06
N GLU A 132 5.35 -6.49 8.27
CA GLU A 132 5.17 -5.25 9.02
C GLU A 132 4.25 -4.27 8.28
N ALA A 133 4.44 -4.12 6.97
CA ALA A 133 3.57 -3.26 6.15
C ALA A 133 2.11 -3.73 6.23
N ASN A 134 1.89 -5.03 6.13
CA ASN A 134 0.56 -5.61 6.24
C ASN A 134 -0.08 -5.29 7.60
N ASP A 135 0.67 -5.45 8.69
CA ASP A 135 0.18 -5.14 10.03
C ASP A 135 -0.14 -3.66 10.21
N MET A 136 0.68 -2.78 9.65
CA MET A 136 0.45 -1.34 9.75
C MET A 136 -0.81 -0.92 9.01
N PHE A 137 -1.05 -1.43 7.82
CA PHE A 137 -2.28 -1.12 7.07
C PHE A 137 -3.53 -1.66 7.76
N LYS A 138 -3.43 -2.82 8.38
CA LYS A 138 -4.53 -3.36 9.20
C LYS A 138 -4.85 -2.44 10.39
N ARG A 139 -3.83 -1.96 11.08
CA ARG A 139 -3.99 -1.02 12.21
C ARG A 139 -4.65 0.28 11.77
N ILE A 140 -4.22 0.83 10.64
CA ILE A 140 -4.82 2.05 10.09
C ILE A 140 -6.30 1.85 9.81
N LYS A 141 -6.66 0.72 9.21
CA LYS A 141 -8.06 0.40 8.91
C LYS A 141 -8.90 0.26 10.19
N GLN A 142 -8.35 -0.33 11.23
CA GLN A 142 -9.03 -0.42 12.54
C GLN A 142 -9.21 0.94 13.19
N MET A 143 -8.23 1.83 13.08
CA MET A 143 -8.31 3.18 13.62
C MET A 143 -9.32 4.05 12.87
N ALA A 144 -9.64 3.71 11.63
CA ALA A 144 -10.57 4.45 10.78
C ALA A 144 -12.05 4.15 11.10
N LYS A 145 -12.31 3.12 11.87
CA LYS A 145 -13.69 2.77 12.29
C LYS A 145 -14.12 3.64 13.52
#